data_1b640f6ca23ea7ce3153b374a2c2dd9d
#
_entry.id   1b640f6ca23ea7ce3153b374a2c2dd9d
#
_cell.length_a   1.000
_cell.length_b   1.000
_cell.length_c   1.000
_cell.angle_alpha   90.00
_cell.angle_beta   90.00
_cell.angle_gamma   90.00
#
_symmetry.space_group_name_H-M   'P 1'
#
loop_
_entity.id
_entity.type
_entity.pdbx_description
1 polymer ?
#
loop_
_entity_poly.entity_id
_entity_poly.type
_entity_poly.pdbx_seq_one_letter_code
_entity_poly.pdbx_strand_id
1 'polypeptide(L)'
;VYRTYNNNIHAFRASTIDTNGSNPAFGSEIVITNDRVFISENYHFSMAYDTVNEKSVVVYSDDTSQDHLIRQLSISTSAYDGTLSASSAFTIDTNYSKANSVVYNASSGNFAVAWEDETIDDTKAITVAINGSSFTKSSVTTINSSGGGNTKTAYDPDTESVWIFYHPADNSMHFANYFNESVVTNLTTENYIGISDAAYSDGATATIQIVGAVDDAQ
;
A
#
# COMPACT_ATOMS: atom_id res chain seq x y z
N VAL A 1 -11.92 7.33 -9.18
CA VAL A 1 -11.90 6.10 -9.99
C VAL A 1 -13.31 5.53 -10.01
N TYR A 2 -13.73 4.98 -11.11
CA TYR A 2 -15.06 4.43 -11.31
C TYR A 2 -15.06 3.39 -12.45
N ARG A 3 -16.12 2.61 -12.52
CA ARG A 3 -16.35 1.65 -13.60
C ARG A 3 -17.42 2.15 -14.55
N THR A 4 -17.22 1.92 -15.84
CA THR A 4 -18.24 2.11 -16.87
C THR A 4 -18.67 0.78 -17.45
N TYR A 5 -19.94 0.64 -17.74
CA TYR A 5 -20.52 -0.48 -18.44
C TYR A 5 -21.28 0.05 -19.67
N ASN A 6 -20.81 -0.31 -20.83
CA ASN A 6 -21.51 0.03 -22.09
C ASN A 6 -21.29 -1.12 -23.06
N ASN A 7 -22.38 -1.68 -23.59
CA ASN A 7 -22.38 -2.74 -24.62
C ASN A 7 -21.43 -3.92 -24.36
N ASN A 8 -21.43 -4.47 -23.12
CA ASN A 8 -20.53 -5.54 -22.68
C ASN A 8 -19.04 -5.15 -22.60
N ILE A 9 -18.69 -3.90 -22.75
CA ILE A 9 -17.34 -3.41 -22.48
C ILE A 9 -17.29 -2.95 -21.02
N HIS A 10 -16.44 -3.58 -20.26
CA HIS A 10 -16.15 -3.21 -18.87
C HIS A 10 -14.84 -2.41 -18.89
N ALA A 11 -14.87 -1.16 -18.46
CA ALA A 11 -13.66 -0.38 -18.33
C ALA A 11 -13.56 0.20 -16.92
N PHE A 12 -12.39 0.06 -16.33
CA PHE A 12 -12.03 0.71 -15.09
C PHE A 12 -11.35 2.02 -15.41
N ARG A 13 -11.87 3.12 -14.91
CA ARG A 13 -11.50 4.48 -15.33
C ARG A 13 -11.14 5.36 -14.15
N ALA A 14 -10.33 6.36 -14.41
CA ALA A 14 -10.00 7.43 -13.48
C ALA A 14 -10.16 8.80 -14.15
N SER A 15 -10.53 9.79 -13.36
CA SER A 15 -10.53 11.19 -13.71
C SER A 15 -10.06 12.01 -12.52
N THR A 16 -9.48 13.17 -12.78
CA THR A 16 -9.21 14.17 -11.76
C THR A 16 -10.47 14.99 -11.48
N ILE A 17 -10.55 15.58 -10.30
CA ILE A 17 -11.60 16.52 -9.93
C ILE A 17 -10.96 17.75 -9.28
N ASP A 18 -11.30 18.92 -9.78
CA ASP A 18 -10.97 20.19 -9.12
C ASP A 18 -12.04 20.52 -8.09
N THR A 19 -11.61 20.69 -6.85
CA THR A 19 -12.46 21.04 -5.72
C THR A 19 -12.26 22.47 -5.24
N ASN A 20 -11.40 23.26 -5.91
CA ASN A 20 -11.07 24.63 -5.48
C ASN A 20 -12.12 25.67 -5.87
N GLY A 21 -13.04 25.31 -6.76
CA GLY A 21 -14.14 26.18 -7.18
C GLY A 21 -15.46 25.88 -6.46
N SER A 22 -16.44 26.76 -6.63
CA SER A 22 -17.81 26.54 -6.15
C SER A 22 -18.53 25.41 -6.89
N ASN A 23 -18.07 25.07 -8.09
CA ASN A 23 -18.54 23.94 -8.88
C ASN A 23 -17.37 23.02 -9.19
N PRO A 24 -17.40 21.75 -8.76
CA PRO A 24 -16.37 20.80 -9.11
C PRO A 24 -16.26 20.64 -10.63
N ALA A 25 -15.03 20.73 -11.15
CA ALA A 25 -14.74 20.46 -12.55
C ALA A 25 -14.03 19.11 -12.68
N PHE A 26 -14.36 18.35 -13.71
CA PHE A 26 -13.74 17.07 -13.99
C PHE A 26 -12.68 17.24 -15.09
N GLY A 27 -11.50 16.71 -14.83
CA GLY A 27 -10.42 16.61 -15.81
C GLY A 27 -10.65 15.48 -16.82
N SER A 28 -9.67 15.31 -17.69
CA SER A 28 -9.71 14.24 -18.69
C SER A 28 -9.74 12.85 -18.03
N GLU A 29 -10.52 11.99 -18.62
CA GLU A 29 -10.66 10.60 -18.21
C GLU A 29 -9.60 9.71 -18.84
N ILE A 30 -9.05 8.76 -18.08
CA ILE A 30 -8.22 7.69 -18.60
C ILE A 30 -8.83 6.32 -18.32
N VAL A 31 -8.49 5.36 -19.17
CA VAL A 31 -8.77 3.94 -18.95
C VAL A 31 -7.61 3.35 -18.15
N ILE A 32 -7.89 2.83 -16.95
CA ILE A 32 -6.91 2.09 -16.13
C ILE A 32 -6.70 0.70 -16.73
N THR A 33 -7.79 0.02 -17.04
CA THR A 33 -7.79 -1.25 -17.77
C THR A 33 -9.07 -1.42 -18.56
N ASN A 34 -8.99 -2.10 -19.73
CA ASN A 34 -10.14 -2.55 -20.49
C ASN A 34 -10.61 -3.95 -20.07
N ASP A 35 -9.85 -4.60 -19.19
CA ASP A 35 -10.22 -5.89 -18.66
C ASP A 35 -11.38 -5.74 -17.68
N ARG A 36 -12.14 -6.79 -17.56
CA ARG A 36 -13.24 -6.82 -16.62
C ARG A 36 -12.71 -6.75 -15.21
N VAL A 37 -13.01 -5.66 -14.51
CA VAL A 37 -12.76 -5.56 -13.08
C VAL A 37 -13.94 -6.18 -12.35
N PHE A 38 -13.66 -7.12 -11.47
CA PHE A 38 -14.71 -7.78 -10.73
C PHE A 38 -15.40 -6.80 -9.77
N ILE A 39 -16.71 -6.74 -9.84
CA ILE A 39 -17.55 -5.96 -8.95
C ILE A 39 -18.83 -6.75 -8.63
N SER A 40 -18.74 -7.69 -7.75
CA SER A 40 -19.86 -8.17 -6.98
C SER A 40 -20.04 -7.29 -5.74
N GLU A 41 -21.03 -7.48 -4.94
CA GLU A 41 -21.38 -6.63 -3.80
C GLU A 41 -20.25 -6.44 -2.77
N ASN A 42 -19.23 -7.32 -2.79
CA ASN A 42 -18.08 -7.29 -1.87
C ASN A 42 -16.73 -7.05 -2.55
N TYR A 43 -16.70 -6.77 -3.85
CA TYR A 43 -15.46 -6.61 -4.61
C TYR A 43 -15.23 -5.15 -4.90
N HIS A 44 -14.26 -4.59 -4.23
CA HIS A 44 -13.99 -3.18 -4.30
C HIS A 44 -12.58 -2.92 -4.83
N PHE A 45 -12.44 -1.84 -5.54
CA PHE A 45 -11.15 -1.20 -5.68
C PHE A 45 -10.92 -0.29 -4.48
N SER A 46 -9.68 -0.01 -4.19
CA SER A 46 -9.27 0.95 -3.16
C SER A 46 -8.14 1.82 -3.66
N MET A 47 -8.04 3.02 -3.14
CA MET A 47 -7.02 4.00 -3.52
C MET A 47 -6.37 4.57 -2.28
N ALA A 48 -5.08 4.87 -2.41
CA ALA A 48 -4.33 5.63 -1.43
C ALA A 48 -3.39 6.63 -2.12
N TYR A 49 -2.96 7.63 -1.39
CA TYR A 49 -2.08 8.68 -1.87
C TYR A 49 -0.79 8.71 -1.05
N ASP A 50 0.33 8.64 -1.75
CA ASP A 50 1.66 8.85 -1.22
C ASP A 50 1.93 10.36 -1.15
N THR A 51 1.99 10.88 0.06
CA THR A 51 2.18 12.31 0.31
C THR A 51 3.61 12.79 0.09
N VAL A 52 4.58 11.86 0.01
CA VAL A 52 6.01 12.17 -0.18
C VAL A 52 6.36 12.23 -1.66
N ASN A 53 5.94 11.22 -2.43
CA ASN A 53 6.22 11.13 -3.86
C ASN A 53 5.11 11.72 -4.73
N GLU A 54 4.03 12.22 -4.13
CA GLU A 54 2.86 12.80 -4.82
C GLU A 54 2.24 11.84 -5.85
N LYS A 55 2.10 10.57 -5.47
CA LYS A 55 1.55 9.51 -6.30
C LYS A 55 0.33 8.87 -5.68
N SER A 56 -0.67 8.62 -6.50
CA SER A 56 -1.80 7.79 -6.10
C SER A 56 -1.57 6.35 -6.57
N VAL A 57 -2.07 5.40 -5.80
CA VAL A 57 -2.17 4.01 -6.23
C VAL A 57 -3.62 3.56 -6.22
N VAL A 58 -3.93 2.62 -7.09
CA VAL A 58 -5.22 1.93 -7.10
C VAL A 58 -4.98 0.43 -7.09
N VAL A 59 -5.66 -0.27 -6.20
CA VAL A 59 -5.69 -1.74 -6.11
C VAL A 59 -7.05 -2.25 -6.57
N TYR A 60 -7.07 -3.34 -7.31
CA TYR A 60 -8.28 -3.93 -7.87
C TYR A 60 -8.05 -5.40 -8.24
N SER A 61 -9.13 -6.14 -8.45
CA SER A 61 -9.07 -7.51 -8.96
C SER A 61 -9.47 -7.52 -10.42
N ASP A 62 -8.67 -8.20 -11.25
CA ASP A 62 -8.97 -8.48 -12.63
C ASP A 62 -9.82 -9.77 -12.72
N ASP A 63 -10.99 -9.68 -13.33
CA ASP A 63 -11.91 -10.82 -13.44
C ASP A 63 -11.50 -11.81 -14.53
N THR A 64 -10.64 -11.39 -15.44
CA THR A 64 -10.18 -12.22 -16.57
C THR A 64 -9.00 -13.08 -16.19
N SER A 65 -7.97 -12.47 -15.59
CA SER A 65 -6.77 -13.16 -15.12
C SER A 65 -6.92 -13.72 -13.70
N GLN A 66 -7.90 -13.23 -12.95
CA GLN A 66 -8.10 -13.49 -11.53
C GLN A 66 -6.96 -12.97 -10.63
N ASP A 67 -6.16 -12.05 -11.16
CA ASP A 67 -5.05 -11.46 -10.44
C ASP A 67 -5.50 -10.30 -9.54
N HIS A 68 -4.84 -10.15 -8.40
CA HIS A 68 -4.88 -8.95 -7.58
C HIS A 68 -3.81 -7.97 -8.03
N LEU A 69 -4.22 -6.82 -8.51
CA LEU A 69 -3.38 -5.87 -9.22
C LEU A 69 -3.29 -4.52 -8.52
N ILE A 70 -2.14 -3.85 -8.69
CA ILE A 70 -1.94 -2.46 -8.31
C ILE A 70 -1.38 -1.67 -9.50
N ARG A 71 -1.81 -0.41 -9.63
CA ARG A 71 -1.27 0.57 -10.57
C ARG A 71 -1.01 1.90 -9.88
N GLN A 72 0.02 2.57 -10.33
CA GLN A 72 0.30 3.95 -9.97
C GLN A 72 -0.47 4.88 -10.91
N LEU A 73 -1.08 5.90 -10.34
CA LEU A 73 -1.71 7.01 -11.06
C LEU A 73 -0.87 8.27 -10.85
N SER A 74 -0.58 8.98 -11.92
CA SER A 74 0.23 10.20 -11.90
C SER A 74 -0.44 11.30 -12.71
N ILE A 75 -0.31 12.53 -12.28
CA ILE A 75 -0.78 13.72 -12.98
C ILE A 75 0.44 14.50 -13.45
N SER A 76 0.49 14.88 -14.72
CA SER A 76 1.64 15.55 -15.34
C SER A 76 1.87 16.99 -14.85
N THR A 77 0.82 17.63 -14.35
CA THR A 77 0.85 19.00 -13.82
C THR A 77 0.05 19.09 -12.54
N SER A 78 0.30 20.12 -11.74
CA SER A 78 -0.44 20.39 -10.50
C SER A 78 -1.86 20.93 -10.73
N ALA A 79 -2.24 21.20 -11.98
CA ALA A 79 -3.58 21.67 -12.31
C ALA A 79 -4.55 20.52 -12.55
N TYR A 80 -5.83 20.73 -12.29
CA TYR A 80 -6.89 19.73 -12.47
C TYR A 80 -7.02 19.23 -13.93
N ASP A 81 -6.58 20.04 -14.88
CA ASP A 81 -6.52 19.76 -16.33
C ASP A 81 -5.24 19.01 -16.74
N GLY A 82 -4.39 18.68 -15.78
CA GLY A 82 -3.21 17.86 -16.00
C GLY A 82 -3.53 16.51 -16.60
N THR A 83 -2.63 16.01 -17.44
CA THR A 83 -2.78 14.67 -18.03
C THR A 83 -2.60 13.61 -16.96
N LEU A 84 -3.66 12.88 -16.69
CA LEU A 84 -3.64 11.70 -15.84
C LEU A 84 -3.04 10.53 -16.63
N SER A 85 -2.21 9.73 -15.99
CA SER A 85 -1.63 8.51 -16.57
C SER A 85 -1.63 7.39 -15.54
N ALA A 86 -1.65 6.15 -16.01
CA ALA A 86 -1.52 4.95 -15.19
C ALA A 86 -0.29 4.15 -15.61
N SER A 87 0.43 3.60 -14.62
CA SER A 87 1.53 2.65 -14.87
C SER A 87 1.02 1.35 -15.47
N SER A 88 1.93 0.48 -15.89
CA SER A 88 1.61 -0.93 -16.11
C SER A 88 1.08 -1.56 -14.83
N ALA A 89 0.23 -2.59 -14.97
CA ALA A 89 -0.24 -3.36 -13.83
C ALA A 89 0.92 -4.13 -13.19
N PHE A 90 0.90 -4.20 -11.87
CA PHE A 90 1.81 -5.02 -11.08
C PHE A 90 1.00 -6.01 -10.27
N THR A 91 1.33 -7.30 -10.37
CA THR A 91 0.60 -8.37 -9.69
C THR A 91 1.04 -8.46 -8.23
N ILE A 92 0.09 -8.22 -7.33
CA ILE A 92 0.24 -8.40 -5.90
C ILE A 92 0.13 -9.88 -5.55
N ASP A 93 -0.95 -10.52 -5.99
CA ASP A 93 -1.24 -11.93 -5.82
C ASP A 93 -1.86 -12.47 -7.12
N THR A 94 -1.66 -13.76 -7.40
CA THR A 94 -2.29 -14.45 -8.54
C THR A 94 -3.60 -15.14 -8.15
N ASN A 95 -3.99 -15.04 -6.89
CA ASN A 95 -5.28 -15.50 -6.41
C ASN A 95 -6.31 -14.38 -6.50
N TYR A 96 -7.53 -14.79 -6.70
CA TYR A 96 -8.64 -13.88 -6.80
C TYR A 96 -8.89 -13.15 -5.48
N SER A 97 -8.94 -11.83 -5.52
CA SER A 97 -9.11 -11.01 -4.32
C SER A 97 -10.44 -10.28 -4.30
N LYS A 98 -11.02 -10.16 -3.11
CA LYS A 98 -12.17 -9.31 -2.84
C LYS A 98 -11.93 -8.43 -1.62
N ALA A 99 -12.83 -7.50 -1.37
CA ALA A 99 -12.74 -6.58 -0.22
C ALA A 99 -11.39 -5.84 -0.11
N ASN A 100 -10.83 -5.42 -1.26
CA ASN A 100 -9.53 -4.77 -1.35
C ASN A 100 -9.50 -3.45 -0.57
N SER A 101 -8.44 -3.24 0.19
CA SER A 101 -8.18 -2.00 0.91
C SER A 101 -6.70 -1.65 0.85
N VAL A 102 -6.38 -0.38 0.68
CA VAL A 102 -5.02 0.12 0.67
C VAL A 102 -4.91 1.41 1.46
N VAL A 103 -3.82 1.56 2.19
CA VAL A 103 -3.47 2.78 2.90
C VAL A 103 -1.98 3.07 2.74
N TYR A 104 -1.62 4.36 2.71
CA TYR A 104 -0.23 4.79 2.72
C TYR A 104 0.27 4.89 4.18
N ASN A 105 1.37 4.23 4.46
CA ASN A 105 2.09 4.35 5.73
C ASN A 105 3.20 5.39 5.55
N ALA A 106 2.98 6.59 6.06
CA ALA A 106 3.89 7.72 5.89
C ALA A 106 5.22 7.53 6.62
N SER A 107 5.26 6.73 7.68
CA SER A 107 6.49 6.43 8.42
C SER A 107 7.44 5.56 7.61
N SER A 108 6.93 4.51 6.97
CA SER A 108 7.75 3.60 6.16
C SER A 108 7.88 4.03 4.70
N GLY A 109 7.06 4.97 4.23
CA GLY A 109 7.00 5.35 2.82
C GLY A 109 6.38 4.28 1.90
N ASN A 110 5.65 3.32 2.45
CA ASN A 110 5.08 2.19 1.73
C ASN A 110 3.56 2.17 1.81
N PHE A 111 2.94 1.38 0.94
CA PHE A 111 1.52 1.08 1.01
C PHE A 111 1.30 -0.25 1.71
N ALA A 112 0.36 -0.30 2.63
CA ALA A 112 -0.18 -1.54 3.15
C ALA A 112 -1.45 -1.88 2.38
N VAL A 113 -1.50 -3.06 1.81
CA VAL A 113 -2.65 -3.59 1.06
C VAL A 113 -3.17 -4.78 1.81
N ALA A 114 -4.47 -4.81 2.06
CA ALA A 114 -5.15 -5.95 2.66
C ALA A 114 -6.35 -6.37 1.80
N TRP A 115 -6.61 -7.66 1.74
CA TRP A 115 -7.70 -8.23 0.95
C TRP A 115 -8.16 -9.57 1.53
N GLU A 116 -9.29 -10.03 1.04
CA GLU A 116 -9.73 -11.41 1.19
C GLU A 116 -9.32 -12.21 -0.06
N ASP A 117 -8.60 -13.31 0.15
CA ASP A 117 -8.32 -14.29 -0.91
C ASP A 117 -9.55 -15.17 -1.09
N GLU A 118 -10.30 -14.95 -2.17
CA GLU A 118 -11.53 -15.67 -2.49
C GLU A 118 -11.33 -17.18 -2.70
N THR A 119 -10.10 -17.59 -3.04
CA THR A 119 -9.81 -19.00 -3.36
C THR A 119 -9.78 -19.86 -2.10
N ILE A 120 -9.35 -19.29 -0.98
CA ILE A 120 -9.13 -20.01 0.29
C ILE A 120 -9.81 -19.34 1.48
N ASP A 121 -10.53 -18.24 1.23
CA ASP A 121 -11.23 -17.44 2.25
C ASP A 121 -10.32 -16.90 3.37
N ASP A 122 -9.07 -16.59 3.05
CA ASP A 122 -8.12 -16.01 3.99
C ASP A 122 -8.11 -14.47 3.91
N THR A 123 -7.96 -13.81 5.06
CA THR A 123 -7.58 -12.39 5.07
C THR A 123 -6.07 -12.28 4.97
N LYS A 124 -5.60 -11.59 3.96
CA LYS A 124 -4.18 -11.40 3.65
C LYS A 124 -3.77 -9.94 3.66
N ALA A 125 -2.49 -9.70 3.86
CA ALA A 125 -1.88 -8.38 3.73
C ALA A 125 -0.48 -8.45 3.14
N ILE A 126 -0.06 -7.33 2.56
CA ILE A 126 1.26 -7.15 1.97
C ILE A 126 1.69 -5.69 2.07
N THR A 127 2.98 -5.45 2.08
CA THR A 127 3.55 -4.13 1.89
C THR A 127 4.03 -3.96 0.45
N VAL A 128 3.72 -2.82 -0.14
CA VAL A 128 4.12 -2.47 -1.50
C VAL A 128 4.78 -1.10 -1.50
N ALA A 129 5.93 -0.99 -2.14
CA ALA A 129 6.64 0.27 -2.32
C ALA A 129 6.68 0.67 -3.80
N ILE A 130 6.59 1.97 -4.09
CA ILE A 130 6.83 2.51 -5.42
C ILE A 130 8.33 2.44 -5.72
N ASN A 131 8.68 1.93 -6.89
CA ASN A 131 10.04 1.87 -7.41
C ASN A 131 10.03 2.43 -8.85
N GLY A 132 10.23 3.74 -8.98
CA GLY A 132 10.11 4.45 -10.24
C GLY A 132 8.69 4.38 -10.83
N SER A 133 8.53 3.71 -11.96
CA SER A 133 7.23 3.48 -12.62
C SER A 133 6.63 2.10 -12.31
N SER A 134 7.27 1.32 -11.44
CA SER A 134 6.85 -0.03 -11.03
C SER A 134 6.75 -0.11 -9.51
N PHE A 135 6.71 -1.33 -8.98
CA PHE A 135 6.58 -1.60 -7.56
C PHE A 135 7.55 -2.69 -7.13
N THR A 136 7.84 -2.69 -5.82
CA THR A 136 8.40 -3.82 -5.09
C THR A 136 7.42 -4.24 -4.02
N LYS A 137 7.44 -5.51 -3.62
CA LYS A 137 6.51 -6.04 -2.60
C LYS A 137 7.23 -6.94 -1.59
N SER A 138 6.71 -6.98 -0.37
CA SER A 138 7.09 -7.97 0.64
C SER A 138 6.52 -9.36 0.33
N SER A 139 6.77 -10.32 1.19
CA SER A 139 6.00 -11.57 1.20
C SER A 139 4.57 -11.29 1.66
N VAL A 140 3.62 -12.08 1.16
CA VAL A 140 2.23 -12.05 1.61
C VAL A 140 2.15 -12.61 3.03
N THR A 141 1.40 -11.94 3.89
CA THR A 141 1.12 -12.38 5.26
C THR A 141 -0.35 -12.75 5.38
N THR A 142 -0.66 -13.93 5.89
CA THR A 142 -2.03 -14.31 6.27
C THR A 142 -2.32 -13.72 7.65
N ILE A 143 -3.34 -12.87 7.71
CA ILE A 143 -3.81 -12.23 8.94
C ILE A 143 -4.80 -13.16 9.65
N ASN A 144 -5.66 -13.80 8.87
CA ASN A 144 -6.67 -14.73 9.37
C ASN A 144 -6.95 -15.80 8.33
N SER A 145 -7.02 -17.06 8.76
CA SER A 145 -7.26 -18.25 7.91
C SER A 145 -8.62 -18.90 8.13
N SER A 146 -9.58 -18.21 8.74
CA SER A 146 -10.91 -18.75 9.05
C SER A 146 -12.03 -17.98 8.39
N GLY A 147 -11.88 -17.65 7.14
CA GLY A 147 -12.76 -16.78 6.39
C GLY A 147 -12.36 -15.32 6.50
N GLY A 148 -12.73 -14.53 5.54
CA GLY A 148 -12.43 -13.11 5.50
C GLY A 148 -13.46 -12.37 4.69
N GLY A 149 -13.67 -11.09 5.00
CA GLY A 149 -14.54 -10.23 4.21
C GLY A 149 -14.48 -8.80 4.69
N ASN A 150 -14.93 -7.88 3.84
CA ASN A 150 -15.06 -6.47 4.20
C ASN A 150 -13.80 -5.85 4.81
N THR A 151 -12.64 -6.21 4.27
CA THR A 151 -11.34 -5.72 4.73
C THR A 151 -11.24 -4.21 4.58
N LYS A 152 -10.75 -3.53 5.62
CA LYS A 152 -10.43 -2.10 5.63
C LYS A 152 -9.09 -1.86 6.30
N THR A 153 -8.36 -0.87 5.81
CA THR A 153 -7.08 -0.44 6.37
C THR A 153 -7.15 1.01 6.81
N ALA A 154 -6.44 1.32 7.88
CA ALA A 154 -6.22 2.68 8.34
C ALA A 154 -4.78 2.82 8.84
N TYR A 155 -4.17 3.97 8.62
CA TYR A 155 -2.87 4.33 9.18
C TYR A 155 -3.06 5.19 10.40
N ASP A 156 -2.37 4.84 11.47
CA ASP A 156 -2.29 5.60 12.71
C ASP A 156 -0.92 6.29 12.76
N PRO A 157 -0.87 7.61 12.60
CA PRO A 157 0.39 8.35 12.62
C PRO A 157 1.03 8.44 14.01
N ASP A 158 0.25 8.30 15.07
CA ASP A 158 0.76 8.42 16.44
C ASP A 158 1.55 7.17 16.87
N THR A 159 1.11 6.00 16.40
CA THR A 159 1.79 4.72 16.67
C THR A 159 2.57 4.20 15.46
N GLU A 160 2.54 4.95 14.34
CA GLU A 160 3.17 4.56 13.06
C GLU A 160 2.72 3.19 12.55
N SER A 161 1.51 2.79 12.92
CA SER A 161 0.95 1.46 12.68
C SER A 161 -0.10 1.48 11.59
N VAL A 162 -0.25 0.35 10.92
CA VAL A 162 -1.39 0.09 10.06
C VAL A 162 -2.35 -0.86 10.77
N TRP A 163 -3.59 -0.45 10.88
CA TRP A 163 -4.69 -1.28 11.37
C TRP A 163 -5.43 -1.91 10.21
N ILE A 164 -5.69 -3.20 10.32
CA ILE A 164 -6.50 -3.97 9.36
C ILE A 164 -7.74 -4.45 10.08
N PHE A 165 -8.89 -3.99 9.61
CA PHE A 165 -10.20 -4.44 10.07
C PHE A 165 -10.72 -5.47 9.09
N TYR A 166 -11.25 -6.57 9.59
CA TYR A 166 -11.77 -7.66 8.78
C TYR A 166 -12.92 -8.37 9.48
N HIS A 167 -13.67 -9.12 8.71
CA HIS A 167 -14.85 -9.83 9.16
C HIS A 167 -14.66 -11.32 8.91
N PRO A 168 -14.29 -12.13 9.93
CA PRO A 168 -14.14 -13.56 9.78
C PRO A 168 -15.49 -14.28 9.69
N ALA A 169 -15.45 -15.58 9.46
CA ALA A 169 -16.65 -16.40 9.28
C ALA A 169 -17.60 -16.44 10.49
N ASP A 170 -17.15 -16.02 11.66
CA ASP A 170 -17.97 -15.95 12.89
C ASP A 170 -18.92 -14.75 12.96
N ASN A 171 -18.97 -13.93 11.90
CA ASN A 171 -19.77 -12.72 11.79
C ASN A 171 -19.48 -11.63 12.83
N SER A 172 -18.32 -11.66 13.47
CA SER A 172 -17.83 -10.56 14.32
C SER A 172 -16.84 -9.66 13.58
N MET A 173 -16.66 -8.43 14.04
CA MET A 173 -15.64 -7.53 13.51
C MET A 173 -14.33 -7.76 14.27
N HIS A 174 -13.29 -8.08 13.55
CA HIS A 174 -11.94 -8.25 14.09
C HIS A 174 -11.00 -7.17 13.56
N PHE A 175 -9.88 -7.02 14.23
CA PHE A 175 -8.79 -6.16 13.77
C PHE A 175 -7.44 -6.78 14.10
N ALA A 176 -6.47 -6.49 13.24
CA ALA A 176 -5.07 -6.83 13.44
C ALA A 176 -4.23 -5.56 13.27
N ASN A 177 -3.18 -5.46 14.04
CA ASN A 177 -2.16 -4.45 13.82
C ASN A 177 -1.11 -5.05 12.86
N TYR A 178 -0.90 -4.39 11.74
CA TYR A 178 0.05 -4.79 10.72
C TYR A 178 1.22 -3.82 10.72
N PHE A 179 2.31 -4.26 11.32
CA PHE A 179 3.57 -3.55 11.24
C PHE A 179 4.31 -3.96 9.97
N ASN A 180 4.75 -2.98 9.23
CA ASN A 180 5.78 -3.25 8.26
C ASN A 180 7.07 -3.52 9.03
N GLU A 181 7.46 -4.78 9.16
CA GLU A 181 8.82 -5.15 9.51
C GLU A 181 9.76 -4.88 8.33
N SER A 182 9.74 -3.68 7.76
CA SER A 182 10.94 -3.22 7.14
C SER A 182 11.97 -3.18 8.26
N VAL A 183 13.06 -3.86 8.08
CA VAL A 183 14.23 -3.75 8.94
C VAL A 183 14.55 -2.27 9.01
N VAL A 184 13.96 -1.60 9.97
CA VAL A 184 14.30 -0.23 10.28
C VAL A 184 15.67 -0.33 10.93
N THR A 185 16.70 -0.24 10.12
CA THR A 185 17.99 0.22 10.61
C THR A 185 17.85 1.71 10.93
N ASN A 186 16.91 2.05 11.78
CA ASN A 186 16.80 3.38 12.31
C ASN A 186 17.79 3.49 13.46
N LEU A 187 19.02 3.80 13.10
CA LEU A 187 19.90 4.51 14.00
C LEU A 187 19.27 5.88 14.22
N THR A 188 18.33 5.95 15.12
CA THR A 188 17.85 7.24 15.65
C THR A 188 18.87 7.77 16.61
N THR A 189 18.87 9.07 16.87
CA THR A 189 19.71 9.68 17.93
C THR A 189 19.46 9.06 19.29
N GLU A 190 18.33 8.38 19.51
CA GLU A 190 17.94 7.76 20.77
C GLU A 190 18.49 6.32 20.92
N ASN A 191 18.74 5.62 19.84
CA ASN A 191 19.26 4.24 19.86
C ASN A 191 20.67 4.11 19.26
N TYR A 192 21.28 5.21 18.86
CA TYR A 192 22.66 5.25 18.40
C TYR A 192 23.60 5.25 19.61
N ILE A 193 24.34 4.16 19.80
CA ILE A 193 25.31 4.02 20.88
C ILE A 193 26.75 4.34 20.45
N GLY A 194 27.03 4.39 19.17
CA GLY A 194 28.37 4.71 18.67
C GLY A 194 28.82 3.84 17.51
N ILE A 195 30.03 4.09 17.05
CA ILE A 195 30.69 3.33 15.97
C ILE A 195 31.89 2.60 16.58
N SER A 196 32.09 1.32 16.23
CA SER A 196 33.28 0.59 16.62
C SER A 196 34.53 1.21 15.94
N ASP A 197 35.62 1.30 16.66
CA ASP A 197 36.89 1.86 16.18
C ASP A 197 37.64 0.90 15.24
N ALA A 198 37.26 -0.38 15.22
CA ALA A 198 37.84 -1.41 14.35
C ALA A 198 36.84 -2.54 14.05
N ALA A 199 37.23 -3.43 13.15
CA ALA A 199 36.53 -4.69 12.94
C ALA A 199 36.94 -5.70 14.04
N TYR A 200 35.94 -6.30 14.69
CA TYR A 200 36.12 -7.29 15.75
C TYR A 200 35.60 -8.65 15.30
N SER A 201 36.23 -9.72 15.80
CA SER A 201 35.72 -11.06 15.60
C SER A 201 34.51 -11.33 16.51
N ASP A 202 33.71 -12.32 16.13
CA ASP A 202 32.56 -12.73 16.94
C ASP A 202 32.96 -13.09 18.38
N GLY A 203 32.22 -12.53 19.35
CA GLY A 203 32.48 -12.68 20.77
C GLY A 203 33.64 -11.85 21.36
N ALA A 204 34.29 -10.99 20.56
CA ALA A 204 35.34 -10.09 21.07
C ALA A 204 34.71 -8.86 21.72
N THR A 205 35.43 -8.25 22.69
CA THR A 205 35.07 -6.98 23.26
C THR A 205 35.41 -5.86 22.29
N ALA A 206 34.42 -5.06 21.89
CA ALA A 206 34.60 -3.95 20.98
C ALA A 206 34.68 -2.60 21.74
N THR A 207 35.52 -1.70 21.28
CA THR A 207 35.50 -0.29 21.68
C THR A 207 34.48 0.46 20.84
N ILE A 208 33.60 1.20 21.49
CA ILE A 208 32.54 1.98 20.82
C ILE A 208 32.87 3.47 20.97
N GLN A 209 33.02 4.16 19.86
CA GLN A 209 33.13 5.64 19.85
C GLN A 209 31.75 6.25 19.92
N ILE A 210 31.49 7.05 20.94
CA ILE A 210 30.25 7.80 21.15
C ILE A 210 30.49 9.22 20.66
N VAL A 211 29.67 9.71 19.73
CA VAL A 211 29.81 11.07 19.19
C VAL A 211 29.64 12.11 20.30
N GLY A 212 30.65 12.96 20.47
CA GLY A 212 30.65 14.08 21.41
C GLY A 212 31.14 13.79 22.82
N ALA A 213 31.58 12.55 23.12
CA ALA A 213 32.11 12.20 24.45
C ALA A 213 33.54 11.65 24.42
N VAL A 214 34.20 11.67 23.30
CA VAL A 214 35.35 10.81 23.04
C VAL A 214 36.70 11.42 23.43
N ASP A 215 36.81 12.73 23.42
CA ASP A 215 38.10 13.37 23.64
C ASP A 215 38.56 13.37 25.11
N ASP A 216 37.63 13.16 26.04
CA ASP A 216 37.91 13.17 27.47
C ASP A 216 37.91 11.78 28.11
N ALA A 217 37.72 10.72 27.33
CA ALA A 217 37.68 9.33 27.81
C ALA A 217 39.01 8.59 27.64
N GLN A 218 40.11 9.28 27.69
CA GLN A 218 41.44 8.67 27.70
C GLN A 218 41.89 8.25 29.11
#